data_51bb9edc45330955a22d51a43b86d5f2
#
_entry.id   51bb9edc45330955a22d51a43b86d5f2
#
_cell.length_a   1.000
_cell.length_b   1.000
_cell.length_c   1.000
_cell.angle_alpha   90.00
_cell.angle_beta   90.00
_cell.angle_gamma   90.00
#
_symmetry.space_group_name_H-M   'P 1'
#
loop_
_entity.id
_entity.type
_entity.pdbx_description
1 polymer ?
#
loop_
_entity_poly.entity_id
_entity_poly.type
_entity_poly.pdbx_seq_one_letter_code
_entity_poly.pdbx_strand_id
1 'polypeptide(L)'
;MGFYDQSVKDAKGNEISMRNFEGKVVLVVNTATGCGFTPQYKELEQMYEDYHDKGFEIVDVPCNQFKGQAPGTDEEIHQFCQLHYNTQFPQMKKADVNGENAIGLYKYLKSQKGFEGFGKGKMALAMAALLLTIDRNYKKNPEIKWNFTKFLVDRQGNVVARFEPTADMAEIAKAVENLL
;
A
#
# COMPACT_ATOMS: atom_id res chain seq x y z
N MET A 1 -21.12 2.07 -2.03
CA MET A 1 -20.06 1.15 -2.47
C MET A 1 -18.96 1.21 -1.44
N GLY A 2 -18.65 0.11 -0.76
CA GLY A 2 -17.71 0.04 0.36
C GLY A 2 -16.43 -0.72 0.00
N PHE A 3 -15.55 -0.91 0.98
CA PHE A 3 -14.30 -1.66 0.81
C PHE A 3 -14.57 -3.11 0.32
N TYR A 4 -15.51 -3.78 0.92
CA TYR A 4 -15.85 -5.18 0.58
C TYR A 4 -16.52 -5.35 -0.79
N ASP A 5 -16.93 -4.25 -1.44
CA ASP A 5 -17.46 -4.28 -2.82
C ASP A 5 -16.34 -4.14 -3.86
N GLN A 6 -15.08 -3.99 -3.42
CA GLN A 6 -13.92 -3.89 -4.29
C GLN A 6 -13.32 -5.26 -4.56
N SER A 7 -12.55 -5.35 -5.65
CA SER A 7 -11.75 -6.52 -5.98
C SER A 7 -10.39 -6.13 -6.56
N VAL A 8 -9.46 -7.07 -6.52
CA VAL A 8 -8.14 -7.00 -7.15
C VAL A 8 -7.90 -8.30 -7.91
N LYS A 9 -6.82 -8.37 -8.68
CA LYS A 9 -6.37 -9.62 -9.29
C LYS A 9 -5.14 -10.15 -8.58
N ASP A 10 -5.06 -11.47 -8.38
CA ASP A 10 -3.82 -12.10 -7.96
C ASP A 10 -2.78 -12.13 -9.10
N ALA A 11 -1.56 -12.57 -8.82
CA ALA A 11 -0.49 -12.66 -9.80
C ALA A 11 -0.83 -13.59 -11.00
N LYS A 12 -1.78 -14.51 -10.84
CA LYS A 12 -2.26 -15.41 -11.89
C LYS A 12 -3.42 -14.81 -12.68
N GLY A 13 -3.93 -13.63 -12.28
CA GLY A 13 -5.04 -12.94 -12.92
C GLY A 13 -6.42 -13.34 -12.41
N ASN A 14 -6.51 -14.18 -11.38
CA ASN A 14 -7.78 -14.52 -10.74
C ASN A 14 -8.30 -13.32 -9.92
N GLU A 15 -9.61 -13.12 -9.94
CA GLU A 15 -10.23 -12.05 -9.16
C GLU A 15 -10.30 -12.43 -7.68
N ILE A 16 -9.78 -11.56 -6.83
CA ILE A 16 -9.83 -11.66 -5.37
C ILE A 16 -10.76 -10.57 -4.84
N SER A 17 -11.87 -10.96 -4.28
CA SER A 17 -12.81 -10.04 -3.63
C SER A 17 -12.26 -9.58 -2.27
N MET A 18 -12.42 -8.29 -1.95
CA MET A 18 -12.10 -7.78 -0.61
C MET A 18 -13.00 -8.37 0.48
N ARG A 19 -14.12 -9.01 0.13
CA ARG A 19 -14.93 -9.81 1.07
C ARG A 19 -14.17 -10.99 1.68
N ASN A 20 -13.14 -11.50 1.01
CA ASN A 20 -12.30 -12.57 1.56
C ASN A 20 -11.56 -12.14 2.84
N PHE A 21 -11.49 -10.83 3.09
CA PHE A 21 -10.86 -10.24 4.26
C PHE A 21 -11.88 -9.68 5.26
N GLU A 22 -13.17 -10.01 5.13
CA GLU A 22 -14.21 -9.54 6.05
C GLU A 22 -13.92 -9.97 7.50
N GLY A 23 -14.05 -9.02 8.43
CA GLY A 23 -13.71 -9.23 9.84
C GLY A 23 -12.22 -9.13 10.18
N LYS A 24 -11.34 -8.94 9.19
CA LYS A 24 -9.91 -8.69 9.41
C LYS A 24 -9.57 -7.20 9.41
N VAL A 25 -8.50 -6.84 10.08
CA VAL A 25 -7.80 -5.55 9.91
C VAL A 25 -6.92 -5.69 8.66
N VAL A 26 -7.06 -4.80 7.69
CA VAL A 26 -6.34 -4.91 6.41
C VAL A 26 -5.45 -3.70 6.17
N LEU A 27 -4.19 -3.94 5.84
CA LEU A 27 -3.26 -2.92 5.35
C LEU A 27 -3.08 -3.08 3.84
N VAL A 28 -3.60 -2.14 3.06
CA VAL A 28 -3.40 -2.12 1.60
C VAL A 28 -2.22 -1.22 1.29
N VAL A 29 -1.24 -1.73 0.55
CA VAL A 29 0.00 -1.00 0.23
C VAL A 29 0.33 -1.12 -1.26
N ASN A 30 0.76 -0.02 -1.90
CA ASN A 30 1.34 -0.06 -3.24
C ASN A 30 2.87 -0.11 -3.14
N THR A 31 3.48 -1.06 -3.82
CA THR A 31 4.88 -1.40 -3.62
C THR A 31 5.71 -1.33 -4.91
N ALA A 32 7.02 -1.44 -4.75
CA ALA A 32 7.98 -1.53 -5.85
C ALA A 32 9.27 -2.20 -5.38
N THR A 33 9.98 -2.86 -6.29
CA THR A 33 11.23 -3.59 -6.02
C THR A 33 12.48 -2.72 -6.09
N GLY A 34 12.42 -1.56 -6.77
CA GLY A 34 13.56 -0.67 -6.99
C GLY A 34 13.40 0.72 -6.35
N CYS A 35 12.63 0.84 -5.29
CA CYS A 35 12.37 2.09 -4.58
C CYS A 35 13.28 2.25 -3.37
N GLY A 36 13.63 3.50 -3.00
CA GLY A 36 14.34 3.76 -1.74
C GLY A 36 13.58 3.31 -0.48
N PHE A 37 12.26 3.12 -0.58
CA PHE A 37 11.44 2.59 0.51
C PHE A 37 11.23 1.06 0.44
N THR A 38 11.78 0.35 -0.54
CA THR A 38 11.68 -1.11 -0.66
C THR A 38 12.10 -1.86 0.62
N PRO A 39 13.10 -1.40 1.42
CA PRO A 39 13.42 -2.03 2.71
C PRO A 39 12.25 -2.11 3.70
N GLN A 40 11.17 -1.32 3.53
CA GLN A 40 9.97 -1.43 4.37
C GLN A 40 9.23 -2.78 4.24
N TYR A 41 9.55 -3.58 3.23
CA TYR A 41 9.07 -4.97 3.17
C TYR A 41 9.44 -5.78 4.41
N LYS A 42 10.60 -5.49 5.02
CA LYS A 42 11.02 -6.16 6.25
C LYS A 42 10.06 -5.90 7.41
N GLU A 43 9.69 -4.64 7.62
CA GLU A 43 8.76 -4.28 8.68
C GLU A 43 7.32 -4.71 8.36
N LEU A 44 6.92 -4.72 7.09
CA LEU A 44 5.63 -5.25 6.66
C LEU A 44 5.54 -6.76 6.96
N GLU A 45 6.57 -7.54 6.62
CA GLU A 45 6.60 -8.97 6.92
C GLU A 45 6.60 -9.22 8.44
N GLN A 46 7.37 -8.45 9.21
CA GLN A 46 7.34 -8.56 10.66
C GLN A 46 5.94 -8.31 11.24
N MET A 47 5.23 -7.28 10.76
CA MET A 47 3.84 -7.03 11.18
C MET A 47 2.92 -8.19 10.77
N TYR A 48 3.14 -8.78 9.60
CA TYR A 48 2.36 -9.93 9.15
C TYR A 48 2.58 -11.13 10.06
N GLU A 49 3.82 -11.48 10.39
CA GLU A 49 4.17 -12.56 11.33
C GLU A 49 3.56 -12.32 12.71
N ASP A 50 3.62 -11.08 13.24
CA ASP A 50 3.17 -10.75 14.60
C ASP A 50 1.63 -10.73 14.74
N TYR A 51 0.91 -10.42 13.66
CA TYR A 51 -0.52 -10.08 13.74
C TYR A 51 -1.45 -10.91 12.84
N HIS A 52 -0.94 -11.70 11.88
CA HIS A 52 -1.79 -12.46 10.95
C HIS A 52 -2.77 -13.38 11.70
N ASP A 53 -2.28 -14.15 12.66
CA ASP A 53 -3.09 -15.08 13.45
C ASP A 53 -4.11 -14.37 14.37
N LYS A 54 -3.96 -13.06 14.55
CA LYS A 54 -4.89 -12.20 15.31
C LYS A 54 -5.95 -11.55 14.42
N GLY A 55 -5.95 -11.87 13.13
CA GLY A 55 -6.91 -11.32 12.16
C GLY A 55 -6.41 -10.09 11.40
N PHE A 56 -5.10 -9.96 11.20
CA PHE A 56 -4.49 -8.96 10.33
C PHE A 56 -4.21 -9.52 8.93
N GLU A 57 -4.28 -8.66 7.93
CA GLU A 57 -3.92 -9.02 6.55
C GLU A 57 -3.22 -7.87 5.84
N ILE A 58 -2.32 -8.19 4.91
CA ILE A 58 -1.68 -7.24 4.02
C ILE A 58 -2.10 -7.55 2.58
N VAL A 59 -2.55 -6.54 1.86
CA VAL A 59 -2.83 -6.59 0.42
C VAL A 59 -1.76 -5.77 -0.30
N ASP A 60 -0.77 -6.46 -0.84
CA ASP A 60 0.36 -5.87 -1.56
C ASP A 60 0.03 -5.75 -3.06
N VAL A 61 0.02 -4.51 -3.58
CA VAL A 61 -0.25 -4.20 -4.99
C VAL A 61 0.98 -3.55 -5.61
N PRO A 62 1.85 -4.30 -6.31
CA PRO A 62 2.98 -3.72 -7.03
C PRO A 62 2.52 -2.65 -8.03
N CYS A 63 3.25 -1.54 -8.13
CA CYS A 63 2.90 -0.43 -9.01
C CYS A 63 4.14 0.15 -9.70
N ASN A 64 4.07 0.32 -11.03
CA ASN A 64 5.19 0.84 -11.82
C ASN A 64 5.06 2.31 -12.20
N GLN A 65 4.04 3.03 -11.68
CA GLN A 65 3.76 4.42 -12.05
C GLN A 65 4.77 5.44 -11.48
N PHE A 66 5.54 5.06 -10.45
CA PHE A 66 6.49 5.94 -9.79
C PHE A 66 7.91 5.66 -10.28
N LYS A 67 8.32 6.39 -11.31
CA LYS A 67 9.65 6.30 -11.99
C LYS A 67 10.02 4.90 -12.48
N GLY A 68 9.04 4.04 -12.79
CA GLY A 68 9.32 2.71 -13.30
C GLY A 68 10.06 1.80 -12.31
N GLN A 69 9.80 1.96 -11.01
CA GLN A 69 10.52 1.25 -9.93
C GLN A 69 10.03 -0.19 -9.66
N ALA A 70 9.03 -0.67 -10.41
CA ALA A 70 8.57 -2.06 -10.40
C ALA A 70 8.53 -2.62 -11.85
N PRO A 71 9.68 -2.72 -12.57
CA PRO A 71 9.70 -3.02 -14.00
C PRO A 71 9.43 -4.49 -14.33
N GLY A 72 9.65 -5.41 -13.41
CA GLY A 72 9.54 -6.87 -13.65
C GLY A 72 8.10 -7.34 -13.93
N THR A 73 7.97 -8.59 -14.32
CA THR A 73 6.69 -9.30 -14.35
C THR A 73 6.15 -9.52 -12.95
N ASP A 74 4.88 -9.92 -12.81
CA ASP A 74 4.31 -10.25 -11.50
C ASP A 74 5.08 -11.38 -10.82
N GLU A 75 5.53 -12.38 -11.58
CA GLU A 75 6.33 -13.50 -11.07
C GLU A 75 7.73 -13.07 -10.61
N GLU A 76 8.43 -12.24 -11.38
CA GLU A 76 9.74 -11.69 -11.01
C GLU A 76 9.67 -10.84 -9.75
N ILE A 77 8.64 -10.02 -9.61
CA ILE A 77 8.40 -9.20 -8.42
C ILE A 77 8.15 -10.10 -7.21
N HIS A 78 7.31 -11.12 -7.36
CA HIS A 78 7.01 -12.08 -6.30
C HIS A 78 8.27 -12.83 -5.84
N GLN A 79 9.05 -13.34 -6.78
CA GLN A 79 10.33 -14.02 -6.48
C GLN A 79 11.31 -13.08 -5.76
N PHE A 80 11.42 -11.83 -6.21
CA PHE A 80 12.25 -10.83 -5.54
C PHE A 80 11.84 -10.65 -4.07
N CYS A 81 10.56 -10.46 -3.81
CA CYS A 81 10.03 -10.24 -2.45
C CYS A 81 10.25 -11.46 -1.56
N GLN A 82 10.04 -12.68 -2.08
CA GLN A 82 10.30 -13.91 -1.34
C GLN A 82 11.80 -14.09 -1.03
N LEU A 83 12.67 -13.89 -2.02
CA LEU A 83 14.11 -14.11 -1.86
C LEU A 83 14.77 -13.09 -0.92
N HIS A 84 14.35 -11.83 -0.96
CA HIS A 84 15.00 -10.75 -0.22
C HIS A 84 14.33 -10.45 1.14
N TYR A 85 13.04 -10.72 1.28
CA TYR A 85 12.24 -10.33 2.45
C TYR A 85 11.42 -11.47 3.05
N ASN A 86 11.43 -12.66 2.42
CA ASN A 86 10.66 -13.84 2.85
C ASN A 86 9.16 -13.54 3.01
N THR A 87 8.61 -12.69 2.14
CA THR A 87 7.20 -12.24 2.25
C THR A 87 6.23 -13.42 2.17
N GLN A 88 5.29 -13.46 3.13
CA GLN A 88 4.26 -14.50 3.22
C GLN A 88 2.85 -13.95 2.94
N PHE A 89 2.66 -12.65 3.00
CA PHE A 89 1.37 -12.03 2.71
C PHE A 89 1.02 -12.04 1.21
N PRO A 90 -0.29 -11.98 0.88
CA PRO A 90 -0.76 -12.02 -0.51
C PRO A 90 -0.24 -10.85 -1.36
N GLN A 91 0.52 -11.18 -2.41
CA GLN A 91 0.91 -10.20 -3.41
C GLN A 91 -0.04 -10.28 -4.61
N MET A 92 -0.60 -9.13 -4.97
CA MET A 92 -1.55 -9.00 -6.06
C MET A 92 -0.82 -8.73 -7.39
N LYS A 93 -1.55 -8.81 -8.48
CA LYS A 93 -1.09 -8.41 -9.80
C LYS A 93 -0.70 -6.94 -9.79
N LYS A 94 0.41 -6.61 -10.45
CA LYS A 94 0.84 -5.24 -10.68
C LYS A 94 -0.28 -4.42 -11.34
N ALA A 95 -0.57 -3.25 -10.78
CA ALA A 95 -1.68 -2.42 -11.22
C ALA A 95 -1.39 -0.93 -11.09
N ASP A 96 -2.18 -0.13 -11.83
CA ASP A 96 -2.17 1.32 -11.68
C ASP A 96 -3.01 1.73 -10.47
N VAL A 97 -2.45 2.65 -9.68
CA VAL A 97 -3.08 3.21 -8.47
C VAL A 97 -3.60 4.64 -8.69
N ASN A 98 -3.14 5.30 -9.75
CA ASN A 98 -3.51 6.67 -10.14
C ASN A 98 -4.04 6.75 -11.56
N GLY A 99 -4.78 7.85 -11.83
CA GLY A 99 -5.29 8.17 -13.16
C GLY A 99 -6.52 7.35 -13.55
N GLU A 100 -6.88 7.40 -14.81
CA GLU A 100 -8.09 6.75 -15.35
C GLU A 100 -8.05 5.22 -15.23
N ASN A 101 -6.86 4.64 -15.42
CA ASN A 101 -6.64 3.20 -15.37
C ASN A 101 -6.45 2.64 -13.95
N ALA A 102 -6.50 3.51 -12.91
CA ALA A 102 -6.42 3.05 -11.54
C ALA A 102 -7.49 2.01 -11.25
N ILE A 103 -7.10 0.91 -10.58
CA ILE A 103 -8.05 -0.13 -10.19
C ILE A 103 -9.09 0.40 -9.19
N GLY A 104 -10.29 -0.20 -9.19
CA GLY A 104 -11.42 0.23 -8.36
C GLY A 104 -11.06 0.38 -6.89
N LEU A 105 -10.31 -0.57 -6.34
CA LEU A 105 -9.84 -0.52 -4.96
C LEU A 105 -9.12 0.80 -4.64
N TYR A 106 -8.15 1.24 -5.46
CA TYR A 106 -7.41 2.48 -5.20
C TYR A 106 -8.24 3.74 -5.44
N LYS A 107 -9.18 3.71 -6.40
CA LYS A 107 -10.15 4.81 -6.56
C LYS A 107 -11.00 4.98 -5.29
N TYR A 108 -11.47 3.85 -4.73
CA TYR A 108 -12.21 3.86 -3.48
C TYR A 108 -11.36 4.35 -2.30
N LEU A 109 -10.19 3.75 -2.06
CA LEU A 109 -9.31 4.11 -0.93
C LEU A 109 -8.97 5.60 -0.92
N LYS A 110 -8.59 6.17 -2.08
CA LYS A 110 -8.28 7.60 -2.23
C LYS A 110 -9.49 8.50 -1.99
N SER A 111 -10.70 8.03 -2.26
CA SER A 111 -11.93 8.79 -1.97
C SER A 111 -12.26 8.84 -0.48
N GLN A 112 -11.78 7.87 0.30
CA GLN A 112 -12.01 7.79 1.74
C GLN A 112 -10.95 8.57 2.54
N LYS A 113 -9.68 8.50 2.13
CA LYS A 113 -8.55 9.18 2.80
C LYS A 113 -7.66 9.86 1.77
N GLY A 114 -7.67 11.18 1.78
CA GLY A 114 -6.84 12.03 0.93
C GLY A 114 -5.39 12.11 1.40
N PHE A 115 -4.59 12.87 0.66
CA PHE A 115 -3.20 13.18 1.02
C PHE A 115 -3.17 14.32 2.06
N GLU A 116 -2.56 14.08 3.22
CA GLU A 116 -2.43 15.06 4.31
C GLU A 116 -0.98 15.55 4.53
N GLY A 117 -0.05 15.09 3.68
CA GLY A 117 1.37 15.47 3.76
C GLY A 117 2.27 14.30 4.14
N PHE A 118 3.58 14.54 4.04
CA PHE A 118 4.59 13.53 4.36
C PHE A 118 4.99 13.49 5.84
N GLY A 119 4.29 14.23 6.71
CA GLY A 119 4.67 14.36 8.12
C GLY A 119 5.88 15.28 8.33
N LYS A 120 6.73 14.93 9.28
CA LYS A 120 7.89 15.73 9.72
C LYS A 120 9.20 14.97 9.48
N GLY A 121 10.32 15.72 9.45
CA GLY A 121 11.66 15.14 9.36
C GLY A 121 12.32 15.31 7.99
N LYS A 122 13.59 14.89 7.90
CA LYS A 122 14.43 15.10 6.71
C LYS A 122 13.87 14.38 5.47
N MET A 123 13.36 13.15 5.62
CA MET A 123 12.79 12.39 4.52
C MET A 123 11.48 13.02 4.00
N ALA A 124 10.63 13.54 4.90
CA ALA A 124 9.43 14.26 4.51
C ALA A 124 9.74 15.52 3.69
N LEU A 125 10.77 16.28 4.08
CA LEU A 125 11.26 17.44 3.33
C LEU A 125 11.81 17.04 1.96
N ALA A 126 12.61 15.97 1.90
CA ALA A 126 13.17 15.46 0.65
C ALA A 126 12.07 15.01 -0.33
N MET A 127 11.07 14.29 0.17
CA MET A 127 9.91 13.86 -0.64
C MET A 127 9.07 15.06 -1.12
N ALA A 128 8.84 16.04 -0.26
CA ALA A 128 8.12 17.26 -0.65
C ALA A 128 8.87 18.03 -1.75
N ALA A 129 10.20 18.17 -1.61
CA ALA A 129 11.05 18.81 -2.63
C ALA A 129 11.03 18.04 -3.95
N LEU A 130 11.16 16.71 -3.91
CA LEU A 130 11.07 15.86 -5.09
C LEU A 130 9.72 16.03 -5.81
N LEU A 131 8.61 15.98 -5.08
CA LEU A 131 7.29 16.10 -5.70
C LEU A 131 7.05 17.49 -6.30
N LEU A 132 7.58 18.56 -5.72
CA LEU A 132 7.50 19.89 -6.30
C LEU A 132 8.17 19.98 -7.69
N THR A 133 9.15 19.14 -7.98
CA THR A 133 9.77 19.05 -9.32
C THR A 133 8.92 18.30 -10.33
N ILE A 134 8.02 17.42 -9.85
CA ILE A 134 7.16 16.57 -10.69
C ILE A 134 5.80 17.23 -10.90
N ASP A 135 5.16 17.66 -9.81
CA ASP A 135 3.85 18.33 -9.81
C ASP A 135 3.77 19.39 -8.71
N ARG A 136 3.76 20.66 -9.10
CA ARG A 136 3.64 21.78 -8.14
C ARG A 136 2.32 21.78 -7.36
N ASN A 137 1.30 21.12 -7.87
CA ASN A 137 -0.02 21.03 -7.27
C ASN A 137 -0.28 19.70 -6.54
N TYR A 138 0.76 18.88 -6.31
CA TYR A 138 0.62 17.53 -5.74
C TYR A 138 -0.20 17.47 -4.45
N LYS A 139 -0.24 18.55 -3.65
CA LYS A 139 -1.01 18.62 -2.40
C LYS A 139 -2.53 18.75 -2.61
N LYS A 140 -2.98 19.13 -3.81
CA LYS A 140 -4.38 19.51 -4.07
C LYS A 140 -5.27 18.34 -4.48
N ASN A 141 -4.73 17.16 -4.65
CA ASN A 141 -5.48 15.98 -5.08
C ASN A 141 -5.20 14.78 -4.17
N PRO A 142 -6.12 13.78 -4.09
CA PRO A 142 -5.96 12.61 -3.23
C PRO A 142 -5.04 11.52 -3.82
N GLU A 143 -4.48 11.74 -5.02
CA GLU A 143 -3.65 10.76 -5.70
C GLU A 143 -2.51 10.24 -4.82
N ILE A 144 -2.08 9.00 -5.06
CA ILE A 144 -0.92 8.41 -4.42
C ILE A 144 0.33 9.19 -4.86
N LYS A 145 1.17 9.58 -3.92
CA LYS A 145 2.34 10.42 -4.21
C LYS A 145 3.60 9.62 -4.51
N TRP A 146 3.70 8.43 -3.94
CA TRP A 146 4.86 7.56 -4.12
C TRP A 146 4.56 6.11 -3.76
N ASN A 147 5.51 5.19 -4.07
CA ASN A 147 5.46 3.81 -3.61
C ASN A 147 5.44 3.74 -2.07
N PHE A 148 4.90 2.66 -1.52
CA PHE A 148 4.74 2.39 -0.09
C PHE A 148 3.78 3.34 0.65
N THR A 149 2.81 3.94 -0.07
CA THR A 149 1.62 4.53 0.55
C THR A 149 0.71 3.40 1.04
N LYS A 150 0.21 3.53 2.25
CA LYS A 150 -0.57 2.50 2.94
C LYS A 150 -1.93 3.04 3.36
N PHE A 151 -2.95 2.19 3.25
CA PHE A 151 -4.29 2.46 3.78
C PHE A 151 -4.63 1.39 4.80
N LEU A 152 -5.07 1.81 5.99
CA LEU A 152 -5.49 0.92 7.06
C LEU A 152 -7.01 0.84 7.08
N VAL A 153 -7.53 -0.38 7.05
CA VAL A 153 -8.96 -0.70 7.03
C VAL A 153 -9.30 -1.50 8.27
N ASP A 154 -10.34 -1.10 8.99
CA ASP A 154 -10.80 -1.81 10.19
C ASP A 154 -11.61 -3.08 9.85
N ARG A 155 -11.98 -3.84 10.89
CA ARG A 155 -12.74 -5.10 10.76
C ARG A 155 -14.13 -4.91 10.14
N GLN A 156 -14.65 -3.69 10.08
CA GLN A 156 -15.94 -3.33 9.49
C GLN A 156 -15.82 -2.85 8.04
N GLY A 157 -14.59 -2.77 7.51
CA GLY A 157 -14.32 -2.30 6.15
C GLY A 157 -14.25 -0.76 6.03
N ASN A 158 -14.12 -0.03 7.13
CA ASN A 158 -13.90 1.41 7.09
C ASN A 158 -12.42 1.71 6.88
N VAL A 159 -12.09 2.62 5.95
CA VAL A 159 -10.74 3.12 5.77
C VAL A 159 -10.45 4.14 6.85
N VAL A 160 -9.69 3.76 7.87
CA VAL A 160 -9.47 4.57 9.08
C VAL A 160 -8.24 5.47 9.00
N ALA A 161 -7.21 5.06 8.25
CA ALA A 161 -5.99 5.85 8.09
C ALA A 161 -5.36 5.69 6.70
N ARG A 162 -4.57 6.70 6.32
CA ARG A 162 -3.61 6.67 5.20
C ARG A 162 -2.25 7.08 5.74
N PHE A 163 -1.22 6.33 5.37
CA PHE A 163 0.17 6.60 5.74
C PHE A 163 1.00 6.75 4.48
N GLU A 164 1.70 7.85 4.36
CA GLU A 164 2.68 8.06 3.31
C GLU A 164 3.96 7.24 3.58
N PRO A 165 4.83 7.00 2.59
CA PRO A 165 6.02 6.17 2.77
C PRO A 165 7.00 6.69 3.85
N THR A 166 6.91 7.95 4.22
CA THR A 166 7.73 8.59 5.25
C THR A 166 7.21 8.40 6.68
N ALA A 167 6.03 7.79 6.85
CA ALA A 167 5.48 7.49 8.17
C ALA A 167 6.34 6.45 8.90
N ASP A 168 6.42 6.58 10.22
CA ASP A 168 7.11 5.62 11.07
C ASP A 168 6.37 4.27 11.06
N MET A 169 7.07 3.20 10.72
CA MET A 169 6.48 1.86 10.66
C MET A 169 6.04 1.37 12.05
N ALA A 170 6.68 1.83 13.13
CA ALA A 170 6.26 1.51 14.49
C ALA A 170 4.90 2.16 14.85
N GLU A 171 4.64 3.39 14.36
CA GLU A 171 3.33 4.04 14.51
C GLU A 171 2.25 3.29 13.73
N ILE A 172 2.57 2.78 12.53
CA ILE A 172 1.66 1.97 11.73
C ILE A 172 1.34 0.65 12.45
N ALA A 173 2.36 -0.06 12.95
CA ALA A 173 2.18 -1.30 13.72
C ALA A 173 1.28 -1.09 14.94
N LYS A 174 1.47 0.01 15.67
CA LYS A 174 0.61 0.38 16.81
C LYS A 174 -0.82 0.68 16.38
N ALA A 175 -1.01 1.34 15.23
CA ALA A 175 -2.35 1.60 14.70
C ALA A 175 -3.07 0.31 14.30
N VAL A 176 -2.35 -0.68 13.75
CA VAL A 176 -2.86 -2.02 13.47
C VAL A 176 -3.26 -2.72 14.77
N GLU A 177 -2.36 -2.76 15.77
CA GLU A 177 -2.59 -3.40 17.06
C GLU A 177 -3.84 -2.85 17.77
N ASN A 178 -4.09 -1.56 17.70
CA ASN A 178 -5.27 -0.93 18.30
C ASN A 178 -6.61 -1.33 17.66
N LEU A 179 -6.59 -1.93 16.46
CA LEU A 179 -7.78 -2.40 15.75
C LEU A 179 -8.00 -3.92 15.85
N LEU A 180 -7.01 -4.66 16.32
CA LEU A 180 -7.08 -6.11 16.50
C LEU A 180 -7.86 -6.51 17.74
#